data_f91b3995acc8dc2bbfcb9e8f7bd8bde3
#
_entry.id   f91b3995acc8dc2bbfcb9e8f7bd8bde3
#
_cell.length_a   1.000
_cell.length_b   1.000
_cell.length_c   1.000
_cell.angle_alpha   90.00
_cell.angle_beta   90.00
_cell.angle_gamma   90.00
#
_symmetry.space_group_name_H-M   'P 1'
#
loop_
_entity.id
_entity.type
_entity.pdbx_description
1 polymer ?
#
loop_
_entity_poly.entity_id
_entity_poly.type
_entity_poly.pdbx_seq_one_letter_code
_entity_poly.pdbx_strand_id
1 'polypeptide(L)'
;IAERNGRQLGLSNLSIIAGMPEAPARYSYDGAVISGATLGVWSYKDFTASELEDLSGFSRERREVLLAYRDDLGSVDSVTGRIAELESLRESGDAQGWSEIECRDNRALIEREHRKLTRISTLESIESFVYTIRSWSIGEIVLLGLNGELYNCYQTKVREAVGDRAVMVGTLADGSDCWYLLDQTSYGKGLYQEDASVIKQGGLETLIDDTVKMLNLG
;
A
#
# COMPACT_ATOMS: atom_id res chain seq x y z
N ILE A 1 15.89 -12.01 -17.24
CA ILE A 1 14.43 -11.73 -17.17
C ILE A 1 14.20 -10.32 -16.64
N ALA A 2 14.74 -9.94 -15.48
CA ALA A 2 14.53 -8.63 -14.85
C ALA A 2 14.92 -7.46 -15.76
N GLU A 3 16.11 -7.50 -16.38
CA GLU A 3 16.57 -6.45 -17.30
C GLU A 3 15.63 -6.28 -18.51
N ARG A 4 15.17 -7.39 -19.11
CA ARG A 4 14.22 -7.34 -20.23
C ARG A 4 12.90 -6.69 -19.81
N ASN A 5 12.36 -7.08 -18.66
CA ASN A 5 11.12 -6.54 -18.14
C ASN A 5 11.24 -5.05 -17.78
N GLY A 6 12.37 -4.66 -17.17
CA GLY A 6 12.66 -3.25 -16.87
C GLY A 6 12.78 -2.40 -18.13
N ARG A 7 13.45 -2.90 -19.17
CA ARG A 7 13.54 -2.22 -20.48
C ARG A 7 12.18 -2.09 -21.15
N GLN A 8 11.34 -3.13 -21.10
CA GLN A 8 9.99 -3.11 -21.65
C GLN A 8 9.10 -2.08 -20.92
N LEU A 9 9.16 -2.03 -19.60
CA LEU A 9 8.43 -1.04 -18.80
C LEU A 9 8.90 0.39 -19.13
N GLY A 10 10.22 0.62 -19.22
CA GLY A 10 10.78 1.91 -19.58
C GLY A 10 10.33 2.40 -20.97
N LEU A 11 10.35 1.51 -21.98
CA LEU A 11 9.86 1.85 -23.32
C LEU A 11 8.36 2.15 -23.35
N SER A 12 7.56 1.42 -22.56
CA SER A 12 6.12 1.70 -22.42
C SER A 12 5.87 3.09 -21.84
N ASN A 13 6.61 3.46 -20.79
CA ASN A 13 6.51 4.80 -20.18
C ASN A 13 6.92 5.91 -21.17
N LEU A 14 8.02 5.73 -21.91
CA LEU A 14 8.45 6.68 -22.92
C LEU A 14 7.41 6.84 -24.04
N SER A 15 6.74 5.74 -24.44
CA SER A 15 5.67 5.79 -25.43
C SER A 15 4.46 6.60 -24.93
N ILE A 16 4.10 6.44 -23.65
CA ILE A 16 3.02 7.24 -23.04
C ILE A 16 3.41 8.72 -23.04
N ILE A 17 4.60 9.07 -22.57
CA ILE A 17 5.09 10.46 -22.52
C ILE A 17 5.12 11.08 -23.92
N ALA A 18 5.58 10.34 -24.94
CA ALA A 18 5.62 10.81 -26.31
C ALA A 18 4.23 11.03 -26.94
N GLY A 19 3.20 10.35 -26.41
CA GLY A 19 1.81 10.50 -26.84
C GLY A 19 1.03 11.55 -26.06
N MET A 20 1.62 12.17 -25.03
CA MET A 20 0.95 13.22 -24.26
C MET A 20 0.87 14.51 -25.07
N PRO A 21 -0.17 15.35 -24.84
CA PRO A 21 -0.19 16.70 -25.38
C PRO A 21 1.05 17.50 -24.99
N GLU A 22 1.54 18.35 -25.88
CA GLU A 22 2.60 19.28 -25.52
C GLU A 22 2.09 20.28 -24.48
N ALA A 23 2.90 20.50 -23.43
CA ALA A 23 2.55 21.51 -22.43
C ALA A 23 2.70 22.93 -23.05
N PRO A 24 1.78 23.87 -22.79
CA PRO A 24 0.65 23.80 -21.85
C PRO A 24 -0.70 23.54 -22.53
N ALA A 25 -0.83 22.47 -23.28
CA ALA A 25 -2.05 22.14 -24.02
C ALA A 25 -2.72 20.85 -23.53
N ARG A 26 -3.99 20.73 -23.81
CA ARG A 26 -4.78 19.50 -23.56
C ARG A 26 -5.54 19.08 -24.80
N TYR A 27 -5.91 17.80 -24.90
CA TYR A 27 -6.88 17.33 -25.87
C TYR A 27 -8.29 17.79 -25.48
N SER A 28 -9.00 18.36 -26.46
CA SER A 28 -10.39 18.78 -26.33
C SER A 28 -11.23 18.11 -27.41
N TYR A 29 -12.40 17.62 -27.04
CA TYR A 29 -13.38 17.09 -27.97
C TYR A 29 -14.16 18.23 -28.61
N ASP A 30 -14.09 18.38 -29.94
CA ASP A 30 -14.71 19.45 -30.69
C ASP A 30 -16.01 19.02 -31.39
N GLY A 31 -16.44 17.79 -31.20
CA GLY A 31 -17.70 17.29 -31.74
C GLY A 31 -17.56 16.12 -32.70
N ALA A 32 -18.67 15.69 -33.26
CA ALA A 32 -18.71 14.60 -34.22
C ALA A 32 -18.27 15.06 -35.62
N VAL A 33 -17.64 14.14 -36.37
CA VAL A 33 -17.34 14.39 -37.79
C VAL A 33 -18.63 14.40 -38.58
N ILE A 34 -18.84 15.45 -39.42
CA ILE A 34 -20.08 15.64 -40.16
C ILE A 34 -20.28 14.61 -41.28
N SER A 35 -19.25 13.82 -41.64
CA SER A 35 -19.27 12.89 -42.79
C SER A 35 -19.73 11.43 -42.48
N GLY A 36 -20.46 11.22 -41.41
CA GLY A 36 -21.01 9.88 -41.08
C GLY A 36 -20.04 8.88 -40.45
N ALA A 37 -18.81 9.27 -40.17
CA ALA A 37 -17.88 8.47 -39.36
C ALA A 37 -18.22 8.62 -37.88
N THR A 38 -18.13 7.52 -37.12
CA THR A 38 -18.37 7.50 -35.67
C THR A 38 -17.23 8.10 -34.83
N LEU A 39 -16.19 8.62 -35.45
CA LEU A 39 -15.04 9.24 -34.82
C LEU A 39 -15.31 10.70 -34.49
N GLY A 40 -14.92 11.10 -33.28
CA GLY A 40 -14.96 12.51 -32.88
C GLY A 40 -13.75 13.28 -33.41
N VAL A 41 -13.92 14.59 -33.52
CA VAL A 41 -12.81 15.56 -33.78
C VAL A 41 -12.21 15.96 -32.44
N TRP A 42 -10.90 15.82 -32.33
CA TRP A 42 -10.12 16.22 -31.16
C TRP A 42 -9.04 17.20 -31.58
N SER A 43 -8.87 18.27 -30.83
CA SER A 43 -7.83 19.25 -31.06
C SER A 43 -7.01 19.54 -29.81
N TYR A 44 -5.80 20.04 -30.00
CA TYR A 44 -5.03 20.63 -28.92
C TYR A 44 -5.57 22.03 -28.63
N LYS A 45 -5.83 22.30 -27.35
CA LYS A 45 -6.17 23.65 -26.87
C LYS A 45 -5.23 24.02 -25.74
N ASP A 46 -4.65 25.20 -25.85
CA ASP A 46 -3.83 25.74 -24.78
C ASP A 46 -4.65 25.96 -23.51
N PHE A 47 -4.02 25.77 -22.37
CA PHE A 47 -4.59 26.18 -21.10
C PHE A 47 -4.63 27.69 -20.99
N THR A 48 -5.70 28.22 -20.43
CA THR A 48 -5.78 29.64 -20.04
C THR A 48 -4.83 29.94 -18.88
N ALA A 49 -4.52 31.22 -18.68
CA ALA A 49 -3.68 31.61 -17.54
C ALA A 49 -4.26 31.19 -16.19
N SER A 50 -5.58 31.23 -16.00
CA SER A 50 -6.25 30.79 -14.79
C SER A 50 -6.11 29.28 -14.59
N GLU A 51 -6.32 28.49 -15.64
CA GLU A 51 -6.15 27.02 -15.57
C GLU A 51 -4.69 26.63 -15.25
N LEU A 52 -3.70 27.37 -15.78
CA LEU A 52 -2.29 27.16 -15.47
C LEU A 52 -1.98 27.51 -14.01
N GLU A 53 -2.59 28.56 -13.47
CA GLU A 53 -2.46 28.93 -12.07
C GLU A 53 -3.02 27.81 -11.15
N ASP A 54 -4.22 27.31 -11.45
CA ASP A 54 -4.85 26.21 -10.73
C ASP A 54 -3.99 24.92 -10.78
N LEU A 55 -3.44 24.59 -11.96
CA LEU A 55 -2.59 23.42 -12.15
C LEU A 55 -1.21 23.56 -11.48
N SER A 56 -0.74 24.77 -11.23
CA SER A 56 0.55 25.02 -10.57
C SER A 56 0.50 24.87 -9.04
N GLY A 57 -0.68 24.75 -8.48
CA GLY A 57 -0.89 24.60 -7.05
C GLY A 57 -0.13 23.40 -6.48
N PHE A 58 0.64 23.63 -5.41
CA PHE A 58 1.30 22.57 -4.66
C PHE A 58 0.98 22.70 -3.18
N SER A 59 0.48 21.62 -2.63
CA SER A 59 0.29 21.52 -1.17
C SER A 59 0.74 20.16 -0.64
N ARG A 60 1.00 20.11 0.64
CA ARG A 60 1.31 18.87 1.36
C ARG A 60 0.54 18.83 2.66
N GLU A 61 0.07 17.66 3.00
CA GLU A 61 -0.61 17.41 4.27
C GLU A 61 -0.05 16.16 4.94
N ARG A 62 -0.06 16.16 6.26
CA ARG A 62 0.30 15.02 7.10
C ARG A 62 -0.81 14.84 8.13
N ARG A 63 -1.31 13.60 8.23
CA ARG A 63 -2.31 13.23 9.23
C ARG A 63 -1.86 12.00 9.99
N GLU A 64 -2.01 12.03 11.29
CA GLU A 64 -1.76 10.90 12.17
C GLU A 64 -3.07 10.21 12.55
N VAL A 65 -3.08 8.88 12.46
CA VAL A 65 -4.21 8.03 12.80
C VAL A 65 -3.73 6.98 13.78
N LEU A 66 -4.42 6.83 14.90
CA LEU A 66 -4.10 5.81 15.89
C LEU A 66 -4.77 4.49 15.50
N LEU A 67 -3.98 3.47 15.24
CA LEU A 67 -4.45 2.11 14.92
C LEU A 67 -4.09 1.17 16.08
N ALA A 68 -5.10 0.50 16.62
CA ALA A 68 -4.89 -0.44 17.71
C ALA A 68 -4.08 -1.66 17.22
N TYR A 69 -3.20 -2.16 18.08
CA TYR A 69 -2.52 -3.43 17.85
C TYR A 69 -3.46 -4.60 18.09
N ARG A 70 -3.15 -5.73 17.47
CA ARG A 70 -3.83 -7.00 17.71
C ARG A 70 -3.59 -7.48 19.14
N ASP A 71 -4.63 -8.05 19.75
CA ASP A 71 -4.55 -8.58 21.12
C ASP A 71 -3.76 -9.90 21.21
N ASP A 72 -3.56 -10.60 20.10
CA ASP A 72 -2.95 -11.93 19.99
C ASP A 72 -1.48 -11.94 19.51
N LEU A 73 -0.82 -10.79 19.49
CA LEU A 73 0.59 -10.71 19.08
C LEU A 73 1.54 -11.47 19.99
N GLY A 74 1.18 -11.63 21.26
CA GLY A 74 2.03 -12.20 22.30
C GLY A 74 3.10 -11.22 22.78
N SER A 75 3.88 -11.66 23.77
CA SER A 75 5.03 -10.90 24.28
C SER A 75 6.34 -11.39 23.66
N VAL A 76 7.37 -10.55 23.70
CA VAL A 76 8.74 -10.92 23.32
C VAL A 76 9.18 -12.20 24.05
N ASP A 77 8.92 -12.29 25.35
CA ASP A 77 9.29 -13.45 26.17
C ASP A 77 8.57 -14.71 25.72
N SER A 78 7.27 -14.63 25.42
CA SER A 78 6.48 -15.78 24.97
C SER A 78 6.95 -16.32 23.62
N VAL A 79 7.29 -15.42 22.69
CA VAL A 79 7.79 -15.82 21.36
C VAL A 79 9.21 -16.37 21.46
N THR A 80 10.07 -15.78 22.28
CA THR A 80 11.43 -16.27 22.55
C THR A 80 11.39 -17.67 23.17
N GLY A 81 10.50 -17.89 24.13
CA GLY A 81 10.28 -19.22 24.72
C GLY A 81 9.84 -20.23 23.67
N ARG A 82 8.93 -19.86 22.76
CA ARG A 82 8.48 -20.72 21.68
C ARG A 82 9.59 -21.08 20.70
N ILE A 83 10.48 -20.15 20.37
CA ILE A 83 11.66 -20.40 19.54
C ILE A 83 12.54 -21.46 20.22
N ALA A 84 12.86 -21.29 21.51
CA ALA A 84 13.70 -22.23 22.25
C ALA A 84 13.09 -23.65 22.30
N GLU A 85 11.76 -23.77 22.46
CA GLU A 85 11.05 -25.06 22.39
C GLU A 85 11.22 -25.71 21.01
N LEU A 86 11.04 -24.96 19.92
CA LEU A 86 11.15 -25.50 18.56
C LEU A 86 12.60 -25.90 18.21
N GLU A 87 13.58 -25.17 18.72
CA GLU A 87 15.01 -25.48 18.54
C GLU A 87 15.37 -26.78 19.33
N SER A 88 14.92 -26.93 20.58
CA SER A 88 15.10 -28.16 21.37
C SER A 88 14.40 -29.35 20.72
N LEU A 89 13.20 -29.14 20.16
CA LEU A 89 12.48 -30.17 19.41
C LEU A 89 13.27 -30.61 18.17
N ARG A 90 13.91 -29.67 17.48
CA ARG A 90 14.77 -29.98 16.33
C ARG A 90 15.97 -30.84 16.72
N GLU A 91 16.69 -30.43 17.77
CA GLU A 91 17.84 -31.20 18.26
C GLU A 91 17.43 -32.65 18.63
N SER A 92 16.28 -32.80 19.28
CA SER A 92 15.72 -34.13 19.63
C SER A 92 15.30 -34.92 18.39
N GLY A 93 14.73 -34.27 17.40
CA GLY A 93 14.30 -34.85 16.13
C GLY A 93 15.48 -35.33 15.29
N ASP A 94 16.54 -34.50 15.17
CA ASP A 94 17.78 -34.89 14.50
C ASP A 94 18.41 -36.16 15.14
N ALA A 95 18.40 -36.25 16.48
CA ALA A 95 18.86 -37.42 17.23
C ALA A 95 17.96 -38.65 17.02
N GLN A 96 16.67 -38.48 16.73
CA GLN A 96 15.70 -39.54 16.48
C GLN A 96 15.58 -39.92 15.00
N GLY A 97 16.34 -39.27 14.12
CA GLY A 97 16.38 -39.56 12.68
C GLY A 97 15.16 -39.05 11.93
N TRP A 98 14.76 -37.83 12.18
CA TRP A 98 13.69 -37.15 11.41
C TRP A 98 13.96 -37.18 9.91
N SER A 99 12.90 -37.26 9.14
CA SER A 99 12.94 -37.13 7.70
C SER A 99 13.29 -35.67 7.29
N GLU A 100 13.77 -35.48 6.05
CA GLU A 100 14.04 -34.16 5.49
C GLU A 100 12.82 -33.23 5.52
N ILE A 101 11.61 -33.81 5.41
CA ILE A 101 10.35 -33.05 5.46
C ILE A 101 10.11 -32.52 6.88
N GLU A 102 10.26 -33.35 7.91
CA GLU A 102 10.09 -32.93 9.29
C GLU A 102 11.12 -31.89 9.70
N CYS A 103 12.37 -32.05 9.30
CA CYS A 103 13.43 -31.06 9.52
C CYS A 103 13.13 -29.72 8.84
N ARG A 104 12.63 -29.75 7.59
CA ARG A 104 12.24 -28.57 6.84
C ARG A 104 11.07 -27.84 7.49
N ASP A 105 10.04 -28.58 7.90
CA ASP A 105 8.82 -27.99 8.46
C ASP A 105 9.09 -27.37 9.84
N ASN A 106 9.89 -28.02 10.68
CA ASN A 106 10.34 -27.44 11.95
C ASN A 106 11.17 -26.17 11.73
N ARG A 107 12.10 -26.16 10.75
CA ARG A 107 12.87 -24.96 10.40
C ARG A 107 11.97 -23.82 9.96
N ALA A 108 10.95 -24.12 9.15
CA ALA A 108 10.00 -23.11 8.71
C ALA A 108 9.23 -22.48 9.89
N LEU A 109 8.87 -23.27 10.89
CA LEU A 109 8.25 -22.78 12.13
C LEU A 109 9.20 -21.88 12.92
N ILE A 110 10.46 -22.28 13.11
CA ILE A 110 11.47 -21.44 13.79
C ILE A 110 11.64 -20.10 13.07
N GLU A 111 11.79 -20.11 11.74
CA GLU A 111 11.92 -18.88 10.95
C GLU A 111 10.68 -17.98 11.03
N ARG A 112 9.48 -18.59 11.13
CA ARG A 112 8.23 -17.84 11.31
C ARG A 112 8.20 -17.14 12.68
N GLU A 113 8.58 -17.82 13.74
CA GLU A 113 8.67 -17.23 15.08
C GLU A 113 9.75 -16.15 15.16
N HIS A 114 10.90 -16.29 14.52
CA HIS A 114 11.92 -15.25 14.45
C HIS A 114 11.39 -13.99 13.72
N ARG A 115 10.66 -14.15 12.60
CA ARG A 115 10.00 -13.01 11.93
C ARG A 115 8.96 -12.34 12.83
N LYS A 116 8.19 -13.14 13.59
CA LYS A 116 7.25 -12.63 14.58
C LYS A 116 7.96 -11.84 15.68
N LEU A 117 9.05 -12.39 16.23
CA LEU A 117 9.87 -11.72 17.24
C LEU A 117 10.39 -10.38 16.72
N THR A 118 10.93 -10.35 15.51
CA THR A 118 11.40 -9.08 14.90
C THR A 118 10.28 -8.05 14.84
N ARG A 119 9.07 -8.44 14.40
CA ARG A 119 7.92 -7.54 14.32
C ARG A 119 7.54 -6.95 15.67
N ILE A 120 7.33 -7.81 16.67
CA ILE A 120 6.87 -7.36 18.00
C ILE A 120 7.95 -6.60 18.78
N SER A 121 9.22 -6.87 18.52
CA SER A 121 10.33 -6.15 19.16
C SER A 121 10.48 -4.72 18.66
N THR A 122 9.94 -4.37 17.49
CA THR A 122 9.96 -3.02 16.92
C THR A 122 8.74 -2.20 17.33
N LEU A 123 7.70 -2.85 17.91
CA LEU A 123 6.54 -2.13 18.39
C LEU A 123 6.92 -1.26 19.59
N GLU A 124 6.51 -0.02 19.53
CA GLU A 124 6.65 0.87 20.68
C GLU A 124 5.79 0.33 21.84
N SER A 125 6.20 0.64 23.08
CA SER A 125 5.49 0.24 24.30
C SER A 125 4.18 1.02 24.54
N ILE A 126 3.49 1.38 23.48
CA ILE A 126 2.21 2.07 23.45
C ILE A 126 1.12 1.16 22.90
N GLU A 127 -0.12 1.37 23.35
CA GLU A 127 -1.27 0.53 22.99
C GLU A 127 -1.69 0.64 21.51
N SER A 128 -1.15 1.59 20.78
CA SER A 128 -1.57 1.89 19.41
C SER A 128 -0.39 2.27 18.53
N PHE A 129 -0.47 1.87 17.28
CA PHE A 129 0.44 2.29 16.23
C PHE A 129 0.05 3.68 15.72
N VAL A 130 0.98 4.63 15.73
CA VAL A 130 0.78 5.95 15.14
C VAL A 130 1.00 5.87 13.64
N TYR A 131 -0.06 5.71 12.88
CA TYR A 131 0.00 5.66 11.43
C TYR A 131 0.01 7.07 10.84
N THR A 132 1.01 7.39 10.01
CA THR A 132 1.09 8.67 9.33
C THR A 132 0.60 8.53 7.87
N ILE A 133 -0.41 9.29 7.50
CA ILE A 133 -0.80 9.50 6.11
C ILE A 133 -0.07 10.75 5.61
N ARG A 134 0.62 10.64 4.50
CA ARG A 134 1.24 11.79 3.81
C ARG A 134 0.57 11.98 2.47
N SER A 135 0.19 13.20 2.17
CA SER A 135 -0.33 13.58 0.86
C SER A 135 0.40 14.75 0.27
N TRP A 136 0.50 14.75 -1.03
CA TRP A 136 0.96 15.85 -1.85
C TRP A 136 -0.07 16.09 -2.93
N SER A 137 -0.53 17.33 -3.05
CA SER A 137 -1.39 17.76 -4.16
C SER A 137 -0.58 18.60 -5.14
N ILE A 138 -0.65 18.23 -6.41
CA ILE A 138 -0.02 18.96 -7.53
C ILE A 138 -1.14 19.26 -8.53
N GLY A 139 -1.67 20.48 -8.48
CA GLY A 139 -2.92 20.78 -9.16
C GLY A 139 -4.03 19.83 -8.68
N GLU A 140 -4.67 19.13 -9.62
CA GLU A 140 -5.75 18.18 -9.33
C GLU A 140 -5.27 16.77 -8.93
N ILE A 141 -3.96 16.50 -9.02
CA ILE A 141 -3.40 15.18 -8.72
C ILE A 141 -3.05 15.08 -7.23
N VAL A 142 -3.48 14.01 -6.59
CA VAL A 142 -3.11 13.67 -5.21
C VAL A 142 -2.19 12.46 -5.20
N LEU A 143 -1.05 12.58 -4.52
CA LEU A 143 -0.14 11.49 -4.22
C LEU A 143 -0.27 11.13 -2.75
N LEU A 144 -0.52 9.87 -2.43
CA LEU A 144 -0.54 9.35 -1.06
C LEU A 144 0.68 8.48 -0.83
N GLY A 145 1.46 8.80 0.21
CA GLY A 145 2.57 7.98 0.71
C GLY A 145 2.15 7.28 1.99
N LEU A 146 2.21 5.95 1.99
CA LEU A 146 1.68 5.10 3.05
C LEU A 146 2.72 4.14 3.58
N ASN A 147 2.64 3.85 4.88
CA ASN A 147 3.43 2.82 5.54
C ASN A 147 2.80 1.44 5.33
N GLY A 148 3.63 0.42 5.16
CA GLY A 148 3.21 -0.97 5.03
C GLY A 148 2.55 -1.33 3.71
N GLU A 149 2.02 -2.55 3.67
CA GLU A 149 1.36 -3.14 2.50
C GLU A 149 -0.16 -3.22 2.74
N LEU A 150 -0.89 -2.28 2.16
CA LEU A 150 -2.34 -2.19 2.31
C LEU A 150 -3.05 -3.05 1.27
N TYR A 151 -4.15 -3.68 1.66
CA TYR A 151 -5.01 -4.40 0.73
C TYR A 151 -5.60 -3.44 -0.31
N ASN A 152 -5.77 -3.95 -1.52
CA ASN A 152 -6.19 -3.18 -2.70
C ASN A 152 -7.51 -2.40 -2.50
N CYS A 153 -8.38 -2.86 -1.62
CA CYS A 153 -9.63 -2.18 -1.30
C CYS A 153 -9.41 -0.76 -0.72
N TYR A 154 -8.24 -0.46 -0.14
CA TYR A 154 -7.90 0.89 0.29
C TYR A 154 -7.98 1.87 -0.89
N GLN A 155 -7.20 1.63 -1.94
CA GLN A 155 -7.18 2.54 -3.09
C GLN A 155 -8.53 2.62 -3.80
N THR A 156 -9.26 1.50 -3.89
CA THR A 156 -10.58 1.47 -4.52
C THR A 156 -11.56 2.37 -3.77
N LYS A 157 -11.68 2.18 -2.46
CA LYS A 157 -12.61 2.95 -1.62
C LYS A 157 -12.23 4.43 -1.54
N VAL A 158 -10.93 4.75 -1.45
CA VAL A 158 -10.47 6.15 -1.45
C VAL A 158 -10.84 6.83 -2.76
N ARG A 159 -10.55 6.20 -3.91
CA ARG A 159 -10.89 6.76 -5.24
C ARG A 159 -12.40 6.92 -5.44
N GLU A 160 -13.19 5.95 -5.02
CA GLU A 160 -14.65 6.04 -5.07
C GLU A 160 -15.19 7.23 -4.26
N ALA A 161 -14.60 7.50 -3.10
CA ALA A 161 -15.04 8.56 -2.21
C ALA A 161 -14.62 9.97 -2.64
N VAL A 162 -13.52 10.12 -3.38
CA VAL A 162 -13.02 11.43 -3.85
C VAL A 162 -13.45 11.76 -5.30
N GLY A 163 -14.18 10.87 -5.95
CA GLY A 163 -14.75 11.10 -7.28
C GLY A 163 -13.70 11.20 -8.39
N ASP A 164 -13.79 12.23 -9.21
CA ASP A 164 -12.96 12.39 -10.42
C ASP A 164 -11.52 12.85 -10.14
N ARG A 165 -11.15 13.11 -8.88
CA ARG A 165 -9.76 13.47 -8.54
C ARG A 165 -8.80 12.34 -8.88
N ALA A 166 -7.70 12.67 -9.53
CA ALA A 166 -6.64 11.71 -9.82
C ALA A 166 -5.84 11.39 -8.54
N VAL A 167 -6.05 10.21 -7.95
CA VAL A 167 -5.35 9.74 -6.74
C VAL A 167 -4.38 8.64 -7.08
N MET A 168 -3.11 8.85 -6.75
CA MET A 168 -2.04 7.86 -6.81
C MET A 168 -1.70 7.40 -5.39
N VAL A 169 -1.71 6.09 -5.17
CA VAL A 169 -1.40 5.49 -3.88
C VAL A 169 -0.08 4.75 -3.95
N GLY A 170 0.88 5.19 -3.16
CA GLY A 170 2.17 4.51 -2.95
C GLY A 170 2.19 3.81 -1.60
N THR A 171 2.18 2.48 -1.61
CA THR A 171 2.44 1.67 -0.42
C THR A 171 3.95 1.52 -0.20
N LEU A 172 4.39 1.23 1.02
CA LEU A 172 5.80 1.13 1.40
C LEU A 172 6.59 2.44 1.15
N ALA A 173 5.91 3.54 0.90
CA ALA A 173 6.54 4.83 0.62
C ALA A 173 7.00 5.58 1.89
N ASP A 174 6.46 5.23 3.05
CA ASP A 174 6.79 5.81 4.36
C ASP A 174 7.17 4.71 5.38
N GLY A 175 7.82 3.65 4.95
CA GLY A 175 8.23 2.52 5.77
C GLY A 175 7.34 1.28 5.64
N SER A 176 7.65 0.28 6.48
CA SER A 176 6.93 -1.01 6.50
C SER A 176 6.61 -1.50 7.92
N ASP A 177 6.61 -0.60 8.89
CA ASP A 177 6.59 -0.94 10.33
C ASP A 177 5.26 -1.59 10.77
N CYS A 178 4.14 -1.26 10.10
CA CYS A 178 2.85 -1.88 10.36
C CYS A 178 2.64 -3.18 9.57
N TRP A 179 3.57 -3.57 8.68
CA TRP A 179 3.54 -4.74 7.81
C TRP A 179 2.31 -4.73 6.89
N TYR A 180 1.34 -5.61 7.12
CA TYR A 180 0.13 -5.70 6.30
C TYR A 180 -1.07 -5.06 6.98
N LEU A 181 -1.88 -4.33 6.20
CA LEU A 181 -3.20 -3.88 6.62
C LEU A 181 -4.27 -4.56 5.75
N LEU A 182 -5.02 -5.45 6.38
CA LEU A 182 -6.09 -6.21 5.76
C LEU A 182 -7.43 -5.53 5.98
N ASP A 183 -8.35 -5.72 5.04
CA ASP A 183 -9.76 -5.43 5.30
C ASP A 183 -10.32 -6.35 6.39
N GLN A 184 -11.34 -5.85 7.10
CA GLN A 184 -11.91 -6.57 8.23
C GLN A 184 -12.44 -7.98 7.89
N THR A 185 -12.84 -8.22 6.62
CA THR A 185 -13.40 -9.50 6.19
C THR A 185 -12.31 -10.55 5.93
N SER A 186 -11.06 -10.16 5.87
CA SER A 186 -9.91 -11.03 5.61
C SER A 186 -9.30 -11.62 6.88
N TYR A 187 -9.70 -11.13 8.06
CA TYR A 187 -9.27 -11.72 9.33
C TYR A 187 -10.00 -13.03 9.64
N GLY A 188 -9.35 -13.93 10.39
CA GLY A 188 -9.88 -15.24 10.76
C GLY A 188 -9.83 -16.30 9.64
N LYS A 189 -9.13 -16.02 8.53
CA LYS A 189 -9.02 -16.94 7.39
C LYS A 189 -7.69 -17.68 7.33
N GLY A 190 -6.79 -17.46 8.26
CA GLY A 190 -5.46 -18.09 8.29
C GLY A 190 -4.55 -17.64 7.12
N LEU A 191 -4.70 -16.40 6.67
CA LEU A 191 -3.90 -15.84 5.59
C LEU A 191 -2.50 -15.47 6.09
N TYR A 192 -1.48 -15.61 5.23
CA TYR A 192 -0.12 -15.16 5.52
C TYR A 192 -0.08 -13.68 5.95
N GLN A 193 -0.83 -12.83 5.27
CA GLN A 193 -0.89 -11.40 5.55
C GLN A 193 -1.50 -11.11 6.93
N GLU A 194 -2.49 -11.90 7.35
CA GLU A 194 -3.05 -11.81 8.70
C GLU A 194 -2.00 -12.16 9.76
N ASP A 195 -1.28 -13.26 9.54
CA ASP A 195 -0.20 -13.68 10.44
C ASP A 195 0.92 -12.65 10.56
N ALA A 196 1.20 -11.94 9.47
CA ALA A 196 2.22 -10.90 9.41
C ALA A 196 1.74 -9.51 9.85
N SER A 197 0.43 -9.27 9.93
CA SER A 197 -0.15 -7.99 10.38
C SER A 197 0.00 -7.79 11.88
N VAL A 198 0.32 -6.57 12.29
CA VAL A 198 0.32 -6.17 13.71
C VAL A 198 -0.91 -5.34 14.08
N ILE A 199 -1.67 -4.90 13.10
CA ILE A 199 -2.81 -4.02 13.29
C ILE A 199 -4.10 -4.82 13.51
N LYS A 200 -4.93 -4.37 14.45
CA LYS A 200 -6.22 -4.97 14.77
C LYS A 200 -7.20 -4.87 13.61
N GLN A 201 -8.08 -5.88 13.51
CA GLN A 201 -9.21 -5.88 12.57
C GLN A 201 -9.98 -4.56 12.62
N GLY A 202 -10.28 -3.99 11.44
CA GLY A 202 -10.93 -2.67 11.29
C GLY A 202 -9.95 -1.50 11.16
N GLY A 203 -8.64 -1.73 11.34
CA GLY A 203 -7.63 -0.67 11.21
C GLY A 203 -7.53 -0.11 9.79
N LEU A 204 -7.70 -0.95 8.76
CA LEU A 204 -7.70 -0.49 7.37
C LEU A 204 -8.91 0.41 7.07
N GLU A 205 -10.09 0.04 7.57
CA GLU A 205 -11.31 0.83 7.42
C GLU A 205 -11.18 2.19 8.11
N THR A 206 -10.64 2.22 9.32
CA THR A 206 -10.33 3.48 10.02
C THR A 206 -9.40 4.36 9.21
N LEU A 207 -8.35 3.77 8.61
CA LEU A 207 -7.39 4.50 7.79
C LEU A 207 -8.05 5.05 6.50
N ILE A 208 -8.92 4.30 5.86
CA ILE A 208 -9.70 4.74 4.69
C ILE A 208 -10.54 5.96 5.05
N ASP A 209 -11.32 5.86 6.13
CA ASP A 209 -12.21 6.94 6.58
C ASP A 209 -11.44 8.24 6.88
N ASP A 210 -10.29 8.12 7.56
CA ASP A 210 -9.45 9.28 7.87
C ASP A 210 -8.75 9.85 6.63
N THR A 211 -8.35 9.02 5.67
CA THR A 211 -7.83 9.47 4.38
C THR A 211 -8.89 10.26 3.61
N VAL A 212 -10.09 9.72 3.51
CA VAL A 212 -11.22 10.38 2.82
C VAL A 212 -11.56 11.72 3.47
N LYS A 213 -11.63 11.77 4.80
CA LYS A 213 -11.85 13.03 5.53
C LYS A 213 -10.74 14.04 5.26
N MET A 214 -9.49 13.62 5.24
CA MET A 214 -8.36 14.50 4.93
C MET A 214 -8.49 15.10 3.51
N LEU A 215 -8.80 14.27 2.52
CA LEU A 215 -8.89 14.69 1.12
C LEU A 215 -10.13 15.53 0.79
N ASN A 216 -11.20 15.43 1.56
CA ASN A 216 -12.44 16.19 1.34
C ASN A 216 -12.48 17.51 2.14
N LEU A 217 -11.57 17.72 3.08
CA LEU A 217 -11.48 18.94 3.89
C LEU A 217 -10.39 19.90 3.40
N GLY A 218 -9.54 19.47 2.52
CA GLY A 218 -8.51 20.25 1.83
C GLY A 218 -8.97 20.65 0.43
#